data_7900577666d107057ec7350244aa66d1
#
_entry.id   7900577666d107057ec7350244aa66d1
#
_cell.length_a   1.000
_cell.length_b   1.000
_cell.length_c   1.000
_cell.angle_alpha   90.00
_cell.angle_beta   90.00
_cell.angle_gamma   90.00
#
_symmetry.space_group_name_H-M   'P 1'
#
loop_
_entity.id
_entity.type
_entity.pdbx_description
1 polymer ?
#
loop_
_entity_poly.entity_id
_entity_poly.type
_entity_poly.pdbx_seq_one_letter_code
_entity_poly.pdbx_strand_id
1 'polypeptide(L)'
;IAMSDTKMKETGAPACIISLDTEYVGRDDGRNDLVSVQMTIAHCTGKLLQVLIMPTQRPKFGALVDWAYHFMGIDGRVNDCVVVLAHFWAAEWSMLDDRLDVARFVTDVRRTPVTIGPGIIVKTFDNNRHPRIFRVLMRDTMLLSPAGAGSLSAWGDILGFEKLKLSSSEIGNMDVLARDDFDKFAAYAMRDTEVCLLAYSEVQAWCDTMAHVEGFRIGLTLGSTSVNLFTAMSGGRSVVSESIGKVKTSYVDEKG
;
A
#
# COMPACT_ATOMS: atom_id res chain seq x y z
N ILE A 1 -21.13 2.60 21.26
CA ILE A 1 -21.55 3.15 19.94
C ILE A 1 -21.76 1.95 19.05
N ALA A 2 -23.02 1.64 18.73
CA ALA A 2 -23.42 0.50 17.92
C ALA A 2 -22.89 0.70 16.49
N MET A 3 -22.03 -0.18 16.03
CA MET A 3 -21.65 -0.28 14.62
C MET A 3 -22.81 -0.94 13.87
N SER A 4 -23.54 -0.18 13.06
CA SER A 4 -24.47 -0.76 12.12
C SER A 4 -23.68 -1.48 11.04
N ASP A 5 -23.89 -2.78 10.93
CA ASP A 5 -23.41 -3.64 9.84
C ASP A 5 -24.08 -3.23 8.52
N THR A 6 -23.67 -2.12 7.95
CA THR A 6 -23.94 -1.90 6.55
C THR A 6 -22.88 -2.71 5.80
N LYS A 7 -23.26 -3.91 5.33
CA LYS A 7 -22.45 -4.70 4.39
C LYS A 7 -22.13 -3.81 3.21
N MET A 8 -20.95 -3.18 3.24
CA MET A 8 -20.36 -2.58 2.04
C MET A 8 -20.17 -3.72 1.05
N LYS A 9 -20.82 -3.62 -0.08
CA LYS A 9 -20.64 -4.58 -1.17
C LYS A 9 -19.15 -4.69 -1.45
N GLU A 10 -18.59 -5.87 -1.29
CA GLU A 10 -17.22 -6.24 -1.68
C GLU A 10 -17.17 -6.34 -3.21
N THR A 11 -17.32 -5.24 -3.90
CA THR A 11 -17.29 -5.23 -5.35
C THR A 11 -16.45 -4.08 -5.83
N GLY A 12 -15.41 -4.43 -6.57
CA GLY A 12 -14.79 -3.50 -7.48
C GLY A 12 -13.40 -3.02 -7.09
N ALA A 13 -12.76 -2.44 -8.07
CA ALA A 13 -11.50 -1.74 -7.95
C ALA A 13 -11.57 -0.67 -6.83
N PRO A 14 -10.46 -0.39 -6.15
CA PRO A 14 -10.42 0.69 -5.16
C PRO A 14 -10.73 2.03 -5.83
N ALA A 15 -11.44 2.91 -5.11
CA ALA A 15 -11.71 4.26 -5.61
C ALA A 15 -10.42 5.09 -5.70
N CYS A 16 -9.47 4.82 -4.83
CA CYS A 16 -8.19 5.51 -4.78
C CYS A 16 -7.06 4.55 -4.45
N ILE A 17 -5.94 4.71 -5.14
CA ILE A 17 -4.68 4.04 -4.84
C ILE A 17 -3.67 5.14 -4.48
N ILE A 18 -3.05 5.03 -3.32
CA ILE A 18 -2.01 5.93 -2.82
C ILE A 18 -0.73 5.12 -2.70
N SER A 19 0.23 5.39 -3.54
CA SER A 19 1.59 4.87 -3.38
C SER A 19 2.36 5.81 -2.49
N LEU A 20 2.87 5.28 -1.38
CA LEU A 20 3.53 6.02 -0.30
C LEU A 20 4.99 5.59 -0.21
N ASP A 21 5.84 6.57 0.05
CA ASP A 21 7.22 6.37 0.45
C ASP A 21 7.64 7.48 1.43
N THR A 22 8.70 7.26 2.21
CA THR A 22 9.23 8.27 3.15
C THR A 22 10.74 8.33 3.09
N GLU A 23 11.28 9.55 3.10
CA GLU A 23 12.71 9.74 3.29
C GLU A 23 13.02 10.13 4.73
N TYR A 24 14.05 9.52 5.29
CA TYR A 24 14.47 9.78 6.66
C TYR A 24 15.99 9.69 6.80
N VAL A 25 16.51 10.28 7.86
CA VAL A 25 17.93 10.21 8.23
C VAL A 25 18.06 9.49 9.56
N GLY A 26 18.88 8.44 9.57
CA GLY A 26 19.28 7.77 10.81
C GLY A 26 20.23 8.65 11.63
N ARG A 27 20.00 8.75 12.93
CA ARG A 27 20.85 9.47 13.88
C ARG A 27 21.67 8.49 14.71
N ASP A 28 22.79 8.96 15.22
CA ASP A 28 23.73 8.14 16.03
C ASP A 28 23.08 7.55 17.29
N ASP A 29 21.99 8.14 17.78
CA ASP A 29 21.21 7.67 18.92
C ASP A 29 20.17 6.59 18.56
N GLY A 30 20.18 6.13 17.31
CA GLY A 30 19.26 5.11 16.79
C GLY A 30 17.88 5.63 16.42
N ARG A 31 17.63 6.95 16.48
CA ARG A 31 16.40 7.55 15.99
C ARG A 31 16.47 7.77 14.49
N ASN A 32 15.32 7.77 13.85
CA ASN A 32 15.17 8.20 12.47
C ASN A 32 14.38 9.50 12.44
N ASP A 33 14.95 10.54 11.82
CA ASP A 33 14.29 11.81 11.60
C ASP A 33 13.64 11.79 10.22
N LEU A 34 12.33 11.97 10.17
CA LEU A 34 11.57 12.04 8.93
C LEU A 34 11.91 13.33 8.19
N VAL A 35 12.31 13.19 6.92
CA VAL A 35 12.62 14.31 6.03
C VAL A 35 11.42 14.66 5.17
N SER A 36 10.83 13.66 4.51
CA SER A 36 9.66 13.89 3.66
C SER A 36 8.72 12.68 3.62
N VAL A 37 7.52 12.96 3.17
CA VAL A 37 6.49 11.97 2.79
C VAL A 37 6.13 12.25 1.34
N GLN A 38 6.26 11.26 0.49
CA GLN A 38 5.87 11.36 -0.91
C GLN A 38 4.73 10.41 -1.23
N MET A 39 3.84 10.88 -2.09
CA MET A 39 2.69 10.11 -2.55
C MET A 39 2.49 10.28 -4.05
N THR A 40 2.32 9.17 -4.75
CA THR A 40 1.69 9.17 -6.08
C THR A 40 0.28 8.60 -5.94
N ILE A 41 -0.72 9.38 -6.32
CA ILE A 41 -2.13 9.13 -6.04
C ILE A 41 -2.87 8.95 -7.36
N ALA A 42 -3.52 7.81 -7.54
CA ALA A 42 -4.41 7.54 -8.66
C ALA A 42 -5.85 7.36 -8.17
N HIS A 43 -6.80 8.06 -8.75
CA HIS A 43 -8.21 8.02 -8.39
C HIS A 43 -9.07 7.53 -9.55
N CYS A 44 -10.16 6.83 -9.27
CA CYS A 44 -11.08 6.25 -10.26
C CYS A 44 -11.70 7.28 -11.23
N THR A 45 -11.65 8.58 -10.90
CA THR A 45 -12.05 9.66 -11.80
C THR A 45 -11.02 9.97 -12.89
N GLY A 46 -9.91 9.23 -12.96
CA GLY A 46 -8.80 9.47 -13.86
C GLY A 46 -7.81 10.55 -13.39
N LYS A 47 -7.99 11.10 -12.18
CA LYS A 47 -7.01 12.02 -11.59
C LYS A 47 -5.76 11.25 -11.19
N LEU A 48 -4.60 11.79 -11.58
CA LEU A 48 -3.28 11.36 -11.14
C LEU A 48 -2.58 12.57 -10.52
N LEU A 49 -2.02 12.41 -9.33
CA LEU A 49 -1.35 13.49 -8.62
C LEU A 49 -0.10 12.97 -7.92
N GLN A 50 0.94 13.79 -7.94
CA GLN A 50 2.16 13.59 -7.18
C GLN A 50 2.29 14.65 -6.11
N VAL A 51 2.58 14.23 -4.89
CA VAL A 51 2.68 15.11 -3.73
C VAL A 51 3.94 14.78 -2.94
N LEU A 52 4.75 15.79 -2.66
CA LEU A 52 5.88 15.72 -1.75
C LEU A 52 5.64 16.70 -0.61
N ILE A 53 5.67 16.19 0.61
CA ILE A 53 5.43 16.94 1.84
C ILE A 53 6.69 16.90 2.69
N MET A 54 7.11 18.07 3.20
CA MET A 54 8.16 18.19 4.21
C MET A 54 7.49 18.42 5.58
N PRO A 55 7.15 17.36 6.30
CA PRO A 55 6.37 17.50 7.53
C PRO A 55 7.26 17.96 8.68
N THR A 56 6.72 18.76 9.59
CA THR A 56 7.41 19.18 10.83
C THR A 56 7.31 18.13 11.95
N GLN A 57 6.45 17.13 11.77
CA GLN A 57 6.24 16.02 12.70
C GLN A 57 5.79 14.78 11.93
N ARG A 58 5.95 13.62 12.53
CA ARG A 58 5.49 12.35 11.93
C ARG A 58 3.96 12.39 11.70
N PRO A 59 3.50 12.00 10.51
CA PRO A 59 2.07 11.98 10.21
C PRO A 59 1.38 10.82 10.94
N LYS A 60 0.08 10.98 11.17
CA LYS A 60 -0.79 9.85 11.51
C LYS A 60 -1.23 9.14 10.24
N PHE A 61 -1.44 7.85 10.33
CA PHE A 61 -1.88 7.03 9.18
C PHE A 61 -3.13 7.59 8.50
N GLY A 62 -4.13 7.98 9.30
CA GLY A 62 -5.35 8.57 8.77
C GLY A 62 -5.15 9.90 8.06
N ALA A 63 -4.15 10.69 8.45
CA ALA A 63 -3.83 11.96 7.81
C ALA A 63 -3.30 11.76 6.38
N LEU A 64 -2.56 10.68 6.10
CA LEU A 64 -2.06 10.39 4.75
C LEU A 64 -3.20 10.25 3.75
N VAL A 65 -4.26 9.54 4.14
CA VAL A 65 -5.44 9.35 3.29
C VAL A 65 -6.22 10.64 3.11
N ASP A 66 -6.37 11.42 4.19
CA ASP A 66 -7.08 12.71 4.14
C ASP A 66 -6.33 13.73 3.28
N TRP A 67 -5.01 13.80 3.39
CA TRP A 67 -4.17 14.64 2.52
C TRP A 67 -4.33 14.29 1.04
N ALA A 68 -4.34 13.00 0.69
CA ALA A 68 -4.54 12.58 -0.69
C ALA A 68 -5.84 13.13 -1.28
N TYR A 69 -6.95 13.02 -0.56
CA TYR A 69 -8.24 13.55 -1.00
C TYR A 69 -8.28 15.08 -1.00
N HIS A 70 -7.66 15.71 -0.02
CA HIS A 70 -7.54 17.18 0.04
C HIS A 70 -6.78 17.71 -1.18
N PHE A 71 -5.58 17.18 -1.47
CA PHE A 71 -4.76 17.62 -2.60
C PHE A 71 -5.41 17.33 -3.95
N MET A 72 -6.19 16.25 -4.06
CA MET A 72 -6.99 15.99 -5.26
C MET A 72 -8.19 16.94 -5.42
N GLY A 73 -8.49 17.77 -4.43
CA GLY A 73 -9.66 18.64 -4.43
C GLY A 73 -10.98 17.85 -4.45
N ILE A 74 -11.02 16.68 -3.80
CA ILE A 74 -12.23 15.88 -3.66
C ILE A 74 -12.90 16.29 -2.35
N ASP A 75 -13.95 17.10 -2.46
CA ASP A 75 -14.73 17.61 -1.33
C ASP A 75 -16.08 16.89 -1.21
N GLY A 76 -16.70 17.06 -0.05
CA GLY A 76 -18.02 16.51 0.26
C GLY A 76 -17.98 15.19 1.01
N ARG A 77 -19.12 14.51 1.02
CA ARG A 77 -19.25 13.21 1.68
C ARG A 77 -18.56 12.13 0.84
N VAL A 78 -17.65 11.39 1.48
CA VAL A 78 -16.89 10.30 0.85
C VAL A 78 -17.09 9.02 1.64
N ASN A 79 -17.26 7.91 0.94
CA ASN A 79 -17.30 6.57 1.53
C ASN A 79 -16.60 5.59 0.57
N ASP A 80 -15.27 5.60 0.59
CA ASP A 80 -14.44 4.96 -0.41
C ASP A 80 -13.58 3.82 0.14
N CYS A 81 -13.29 2.85 -0.74
CA CYS A 81 -12.23 1.88 -0.53
C CYS A 81 -10.93 2.46 -1.10
N VAL A 82 -9.91 2.54 -0.27
CA VAL A 82 -8.59 3.10 -0.60
C VAL A 82 -7.54 2.02 -0.42
N VAL A 83 -6.66 1.85 -1.39
CA VAL A 83 -5.45 1.03 -1.24
C VAL A 83 -4.27 1.96 -0.99
N VAL A 84 -3.56 1.75 0.11
CA VAL A 84 -2.29 2.43 0.38
C VAL A 84 -1.17 1.43 0.15
N LEU A 85 -0.32 1.74 -0.81
CA LEU A 85 0.82 0.93 -1.22
C LEU A 85 2.09 1.48 -0.59
N ALA A 86 3.01 0.59 -0.24
CA ALA A 86 4.41 0.90 -0.06
C ALA A 86 5.26 -0.25 -0.61
N HIS A 87 6.55 -0.02 -0.73
CA HIS A 87 7.50 -1.08 -0.98
C HIS A 87 8.32 -1.33 0.28
N PHE A 88 8.00 -2.40 1.00
CA PHE A 88 8.52 -2.69 2.33
C PHE A 88 7.93 -1.79 3.43
N TRP A 89 6.64 -1.93 3.67
CA TRP A 89 5.89 -1.18 4.70
C TRP A 89 6.57 -1.09 6.06
N ALA A 90 7.46 -2.00 6.41
CA ALA A 90 8.18 -1.96 7.68
C ALA A 90 9.01 -0.68 7.86
N ALA A 91 9.57 -0.12 6.78
CA ALA A 91 10.28 1.15 6.82
C ALA A 91 9.32 2.31 7.09
N GLU A 92 8.26 2.43 6.26
CA GLU A 92 7.25 3.49 6.35
C GLU A 92 6.50 3.46 7.68
N TRP A 93 6.27 2.24 8.20
CA TRP A 93 5.58 2.03 9.47
C TRP A 93 6.26 2.74 10.64
N SER A 94 7.58 2.77 10.64
CA SER A 94 8.36 3.42 11.68
C SER A 94 8.23 4.94 11.68
N MET A 95 7.79 5.52 10.55
CA MET A 95 7.62 6.96 10.37
C MET A 95 6.22 7.46 10.75
N LEU A 96 5.30 6.57 11.13
CA LEU A 96 3.96 6.96 11.59
C LEU A 96 3.94 7.26 13.09
N ASP A 97 3.24 8.35 13.47
CA ASP A 97 3.07 8.76 14.86
C ASP A 97 2.14 7.81 15.64
N ASP A 98 1.05 7.37 14.99
CA ASP A 98 0.01 6.52 15.59
C ASP A 98 0.16 5.02 15.27
N ARG A 99 1.37 4.57 14.90
CA ARG A 99 1.62 3.17 14.49
C ARG A 99 1.13 2.13 15.50
N LEU A 100 1.24 2.41 16.80
CA LEU A 100 0.78 1.48 17.86
C LEU A 100 -0.74 1.37 17.92
N ASP A 101 -1.46 2.46 17.65
CA ASP A 101 -2.93 2.44 17.61
C ASP A 101 -3.45 1.71 16.38
N VAL A 102 -2.73 1.81 15.26
CA VAL A 102 -3.05 1.15 13.99
C VAL A 102 -2.62 -0.33 13.99
N ALA A 103 -1.63 -0.71 14.79
CA ALA A 103 -1.06 -2.06 14.87
C ALA A 103 -2.12 -3.18 15.06
N ARG A 104 -3.21 -2.90 15.78
CA ARG A 104 -4.31 -3.86 16.00
C ARG A 104 -5.09 -4.25 14.74
N PHE A 105 -4.93 -3.52 13.64
CA PHE A 105 -5.63 -3.74 12.38
C PHE A 105 -4.76 -4.35 11.29
N VAL A 106 -3.48 -4.57 11.59
CA VAL A 106 -2.49 -5.11 10.65
C VAL A 106 -1.95 -6.45 11.15
N THR A 107 -1.39 -7.19 10.23
CA THR A 107 -0.68 -8.44 10.50
C THR A 107 0.65 -8.41 9.78
N ASP A 108 1.68 -8.91 10.41
CA ASP A 108 2.99 -9.03 9.78
C ASP A 108 3.03 -10.21 8.82
N VAL A 109 3.30 -9.93 7.55
CA VAL A 109 3.58 -10.93 6.53
C VAL A 109 4.99 -10.72 6.02
N ARG A 110 5.88 -11.67 6.24
CA ARG A 110 7.31 -11.55 5.88
C ARG A 110 7.96 -10.26 6.40
N ARG A 111 7.68 -9.90 7.66
CA ARG A 111 8.18 -8.70 8.36
C ARG A 111 7.64 -7.36 7.83
N THR A 112 6.54 -7.38 7.09
CA THR A 112 5.89 -6.16 6.63
C THR A 112 4.44 -6.12 7.11
N PRO A 113 3.99 -5.00 7.72
CA PRO A 113 2.61 -4.85 8.19
C PRO A 113 1.67 -4.63 7.00
N VAL A 114 0.63 -5.47 6.93
CA VAL A 114 -0.43 -5.37 5.92
C VAL A 114 -1.79 -5.61 6.55
N THR A 115 -2.85 -5.13 5.94
CA THR A 115 -4.20 -5.41 6.43
C THR A 115 -4.72 -6.74 5.88
N ILE A 116 -5.31 -7.54 6.78
CA ILE A 116 -6.08 -8.74 6.45
C ILE A 116 -7.55 -8.46 6.78
N GLY A 117 -8.47 -8.93 5.92
CA GLY A 117 -9.91 -8.77 6.15
C GLY A 117 -10.45 -7.39 5.73
N PRO A 118 -11.31 -6.76 6.54
CA PRO A 118 -12.08 -5.58 6.09
C PRO A 118 -11.23 -4.31 5.94
N GLY A 119 -9.96 -4.31 6.39
CA GLY A 119 -9.10 -3.13 6.37
C GLY A 119 -9.33 -2.20 7.57
N ILE A 120 -8.69 -1.03 7.52
CA ILE A 120 -8.72 -0.01 8.56
C ILE A 120 -9.80 1.00 8.20
N ILE A 121 -10.69 1.31 9.15
CA ILE A 121 -11.68 2.37 8.96
C ILE A 121 -11.09 3.69 9.46
N VAL A 122 -10.84 4.59 8.52
CA VAL A 122 -10.40 5.97 8.77
C VAL A 122 -11.60 6.89 8.63
N LYS A 123 -11.83 7.75 9.62
CA LYS A 123 -12.90 8.76 9.61
C LYS A 123 -12.29 10.14 9.76
N THR A 124 -12.55 10.99 8.80
CA THR A 124 -12.10 12.39 8.78
C THR A 124 -13.24 13.30 8.36
N PHE A 125 -12.95 14.58 8.22
CA PHE A 125 -13.88 15.59 7.72
C PHE A 125 -13.16 16.48 6.71
N ASP A 126 -13.86 16.90 5.66
CA ASP A 126 -13.36 17.91 4.77
C ASP A 126 -13.37 19.31 5.43
N ASN A 127 -12.89 20.33 4.72
CA ASN A 127 -12.86 21.71 5.22
C ASN A 127 -14.25 22.28 5.51
N ASN A 128 -15.29 21.73 4.90
CA ASN A 128 -16.69 22.10 5.11
C ASN A 128 -17.39 21.23 6.16
N ARG A 129 -16.63 20.41 6.91
CA ARG A 129 -17.10 19.45 7.92
C ARG A 129 -18.01 18.34 7.37
N HIS A 130 -17.94 18.03 6.07
CA HIS A 130 -18.60 16.85 5.57
C HIS A 130 -17.82 15.59 5.99
N PRO A 131 -18.51 14.53 6.46
CA PRO A 131 -17.83 13.31 6.91
C PRO A 131 -17.22 12.55 5.72
N ARG A 132 -16.00 12.10 5.91
CA ARG A 132 -15.26 11.21 5.02
C ARG A 132 -14.99 9.90 5.75
N ILE A 133 -15.37 8.80 5.15
CA ILE A 133 -15.15 7.45 5.69
C ILE A 133 -14.37 6.67 4.65
N PHE A 134 -13.21 6.18 5.04
CA PHE A 134 -12.35 5.40 4.16
C PHE A 134 -12.19 3.99 4.74
N ARG A 135 -12.37 3.00 3.88
CA ARG A 135 -11.90 1.65 4.16
C ARG A 135 -10.53 1.46 3.52
N VAL A 136 -9.49 1.47 4.33
CA VAL A 136 -8.11 1.48 3.87
C VAL A 136 -7.53 0.08 3.90
N LEU A 137 -6.99 -0.35 2.77
CA LEU A 137 -6.25 -1.60 2.62
C LEU A 137 -4.77 -1.26 2.42
N MET A 138 -3.93 -1.70 3.35
CA MET A 138 -2.48 -1.62 3.20
C MET A 138 -1.98 -2.79 2.36
N ARG A 139 -1.17 -2.51 1.34
CA ARG A 139 -0.57 -3.50 0.46
C ARG A 139 0.91 -3.20 0.30
N ASP A 140 1.70 -4.26 0.16
CA ASP A 140 3.15 -4.17 -0.02
C ASP A 140 3.55 -4.77 -1.36
N THR A 141 4.14 -3.96 -2.22
CA THR A 141 4.57 -4.41 -3.56
C THR A 141 5.72 -5.39 -3.51
N MET A 142 6.52 -5.41 -2.42
CA MET A 142 7.55 -6.43 -2.21
C MET A 142 6.93 -7.84 -2.10
N LEU A 143 5.74 -7.97 -1.50
CA LEU A 143 5.03 -9.25 -1.39
C LEU A 143 4.44 -9.74 -2.73
N LEU A 144 4.29 -8.83 -3.70
CA LEU A 144 3.84 -9.14 -5.06
C LEU A 144 5.01 -9.39 -6.01
N SER A 145 6.24 -9.20 -5.56
CA SER A 145 7.44 -9.34 -6.40
C SER A 145 7.66 -10.79 -6.82
N PRO A 146 8.09 -11.01 -8.07
CA PRO A 146 8.59 -12.29 -8.51
C PRO A 146 9.78 -12.78 -7.68
N ALA A 147 10.03 -14.08 -7.69
CA ALA A 147 11.19 -14.64 -7.01
C ALA A 147 12.50 -14.03 -7.57
N GLY A 148 13.36 -13.56 -6.66
CA GLY A 148 14.61 -12.90 -7.01
C GLY A 148 14.51 -11.42 -7.39
N ALA A 149 13.30 -10.84 -7.49
CA ALA A 149 13.06 -9.44 -7.86
C ALA A 149 12.39 -8.65 -6.72
N GLY A 150 12.78 -8.89 -5.48
CA GLY A 150 12.14 -8.31 -4.29
C GLY A 150 12.50 -6.84 -4.00
N SER A 151 13.37 -6.20 -4.78
CA SER A 151 13.71 -4.79 -4.61
C SER A 151 12.90 -3.88 -5.53
N LEU A 152 12.70 -2.64 -5.13
CA LEU A 152 12.04 -1.64 -5.96
C LEU A 152 12.84 -1.36 -7.26
N SER A 153 14.18 -1.44 -7.19
CA SER A 153 15.03 -1.34 -8.38
C SER A 153 14.74 -2.47 -9.39
N ALA A 154 14.57 -3.71 -8.92
CA ALA A 154 14.23 -4.82 -9.80
C ALA A 154 12.85 -4.64 -10.45
N TRP A 155 11.89 -4.05 -9.74
CA TRP A 155 10.61 -3.63 -10.34
C TRP A 155 10.81 -2.58 -11.42
N GLY A 156 11.64 -1.56 -11.15
CA GLY A 156 12.00 -0.55 -12.15
C GLY A 156 12.58 -1.17 -13.43
N ASP A 157 13.49 -2.12 -13.29
CA ASP A 157 14.08 -2.85 -14.41
C ASP A 157 13.03 -3.65 -15.20
N ILE A 158 12.13 -4.37 -14.52
CA ILE A 158 11.05 -5.15 -15.15
C ILE A 158 10.08 -4.23 -15.93
N LEU A 159 9.77 -3.07 -15.37
CA LEU A 159 8.82 -2.11 -15.95
C LEU A 159 9.45 -1.22 -17.04
N GLY A 160 10.77 -1.27 -17.22
CA GLY A 160 11.48 -0.31 -18.08
C GLY A 160 11.42 1.13 -17.55
N PHE A 161 11.25 1.28 -16.24
CA PHE A 161 11.14 2.57 -15.55
C PHE A 161 12.11 2.62 -14.38
N GLU A 162 13.38 2.82 -14.70
CA GLU A 162 14.47 2.68 -13.74
C GLU A 162 14.36 3.63 -12.55
N LYS A 163 14.69 3.08 -11.37
CA LYS A 163 14.88 3.85 -10.13
C LYS A 163 16.08 4.80 -10.31
N LEU A 164 15.95 6.03 -9.85
CA LEU A 164 17.06 6.98 -9.82
C LEU A 164 18.12 6.51 -8.81
N LYS A 165 19.39 6.78 -9.11
CA LYS A 165 20.51 6.34 -8.27
C LYS A 165 21.12 7.55 -7.57
N LEU A 166 21.27 7.43 -6.26
CA LEU A 166 22.07 8.34 -5.43
C LEU A 166 23.32 7.61 -4.94
N SER A 167 24.33 8.35 -4.59
CA SER A 167 25.51 7.82 -3.89
C SER A 167 25.13 7.43 -2.44
N SER A 168 25.90 6.54 -1.83
CA SER A 168 25.67 6.13 -0.44
C SER A 168 25.76 7.31 0.54
N SER A 169 26.58 8.32 0.25
CA SER A 169 26.67 9.54 1.05
C SER A 169 25.40 10.40 0.95
N GLU A 170 24.78 10.50 -0.22
CA GLU A 170 23.53 11.23 -0.42
C GLU A 170 22.38 10.51 0.28
N ILE A 171 22.28 9.18 0.16
CA ILE A 171 21.28 8.38 0.84
C ILE A 171 21.39 8.53 2.37
N GLY A 172 22.63 8.57 2.90
CA GLY A 172 22.85 8.77 4.34
C GLY A 172 22.54 10.17 4.86
N ASN A 173 22.38 11.16 3.96
CA ASN A 173 22.20 12.58 4.28
C ASN A 173 21.05 13.21 3.47
N MET A 174 19.89 12.58 3.49
CA MET A 174 18.73 13.03 2.71
C MET A 174 18.24 14.43 3.11
N ASP A 175 18.41 14.82 4.37
CA ASP A 175 18.11 16.16 4.87
C ASP A 175 19.07 17.23 4.26
N VAL A 176 20.31 16.88 4.04
CA VAL A 176 21.31 17.74 3.37
C VAL A 176 20.98 17.84 1.88
N LEU A 177 20.70 16.70 1.23
CA LEU A 177 20.32 16.69 -0.18
C LEU A 177 19.04 17.51 -0.42
N ALA A 178 18.03 17.37 0.44
CA ALA A 178 16.78 18.14 0.35
C ALA A 178 16.98 19.65 0.49
N ARG A 179 17.98 20.08 1.26
CA ARG A 179 18.33 21.48 1.46
C ARG A 179 19.18 22.04 0.30
N ASP A 180 20.18 21.27 -0.14
CA ASP A 180 21.23 21.75 -1.02
C ASP A 180 20.91 21.52 -2.52
N ASP A 181 20.11 20.50 -2.85
CA ASP A 181 19.64 20.18 -4.21
C ASP A 181 18.23 19.56 -4.15
N PHE A 182 17.25 20.44 -3.91
CA PHE A 182 15.85 20.02 -3.74
C PHE A 182 15.28 19.32 -4.98
N ASP A 183 15.64 19.77 -6.18
CA ASP A 183 15.12 19.17 -7.42
C ASP A 183 15.59 17.72 -7.58
N LYS A 184 16.86 17.44 -7.30
CA LYS A 184 17.41 16.09 -7.30
C LYS A 184 16.77 15.21 -6.21
N PHE A 185 16.63 15.77 -5.00
CA PHE A 185 15.97 15.10 -3.90
C PHE A 185 14.53 14.74 -4.26
N ALA A 186 13.74 15.71 -4.72
CA ALA A 186 12.35 15.52 -5.09
C ALA A 186 12.17 14.48 -6.22
N ALA A 187 13.02 14.56 -7.25
CA ALA A 187 13.00 13.60 -8.35
C ALA A 187 13.28 12.17 -7.88
N TYR A 188 14.25 12.00 -6.97
CA TYR A 188 14.57 10.70 -6.39
C TYR A 188 13.42 10.16 -5.54
N ALA A 189 12.96 10.95 -4.58
CA ALA A 189 11.92 10.58 -3.63
C ALA A 189 10.58 10.26 -4.34
N MET A 190 10.19 11.04 -5.33
CA MET A 190 8.97 10.79 -6.11
C MET A 190 9.07 9.55 -7.00
N ARG A 191 10.26 9.21 -7.49
CA ARG A 191 10.48 8.05 -8.36
C ARG A 191 10.10 6.74 -7.67
N ASP A 192 10.34 6.61 -6.38
CA ASP A 192 10.03 5.39 -5.64
C ASP A 192 8.53 5.15 -5.53
N THR A 193 7.74 6.20 -5.33
CA THR A 193 6.27 6.08 -5.35
C THR A 193 5.71 5.79 -6.73
N GLU A 194 6.33 6.32 -7.80
CA GLU A 194 5.95 6.02 -9.18
C GLU A 194 6.16 4.55 -9.52
N VAL A 195 7.37 4.03 -9.26
CA VAL A 195 7.69 2.60 -9.52
C VAL A 195 6.76 1.69 -8.72
N CYS A 196 6.49 2.02 -7.46
CA CYS A 196 5.60 1.25 -6.60
C CYS A 196 4.16 1.22 -7.16
N LEU A 197 3.62 2.36 -7.60
CA LEU A 197 2.28 2.43 -8.21
C LEU A 197 2.23 1.65 -9.53
N LEU A 198 3.23 1.81 -10.40
CA LEU A 198 3.31 1.12 -11.68
C LEU A 198 3.39 -0.40 -11.46
N ALA A 199 4.21 -0.88 -10.51
CA ALA A 199 4.31 -2.30 -10.18
C ALA A 199 2.95 -2.90 -9.78
N TYR A 200 2.21 -2.21 -8.91
CA TYR A 200 0.87 -2.65 -8.51
C TYR A 200 -0.11 -2.63 -9.68
N SER A 201 -0.09 -1.56 -10.47
CA SER A 201 -0.99 -1.39 -11.62
C SER A 201 -0.74 -2.44 -12.71
N GLU A 202 0.52 -2.80 -12.94
CA GLU A 202 0.88 -3.85 -13.91
C GLU A 202 0.40 -5.23 -13.45
N VAL A 203 0.59 -5.56 -12.17
CA VAL A 203 0.04 -6.80 -11.60
C VAL A 203 -1.48 -6.82 -11.70
N GLN A 204 -2.16 -5.69 -11.47
CA GLN A 204 -3.61 -5.56 -11.60
C GLN A 204 -4.06 -5.80 -13.05
N ALA A 205 -3.46 -5.11 -14.01
CA ALA A 205 -3.79 -5.23 -15.43
C ALA A 205 -3.56 -6.66 -15.95
N TRP A 206 -2.48 -7.29 -15.52
CA TRP A 206 -2.20 -8.68 -15.85
C TRP A 206 -3.25 -9.63 -15.26
N CYS A 207 -3.62 -9.45 -13.99
CA CYS A 207 -4.66 -10.26 -13.35
C CYS A 207 -6.03 -10.07 -13.99
N ASP A 208 -6.41 -8.83 -14.31
CA ASP A 208 -7.68 -8.50 -14.97
C ASP A 208 -7.77 -9.19 -16.34
N THR A 209 -6.67 -9.14 -17.11
CA THR A 209 -6.56 -9.77 -18.42
C THR A 209 -6.70 -11.29 -18.31
N MET A 210 -5.98 -11.92 -17.41
CA MET A 210 -5.97 -13.38 -17.24
C MET A 210 -7.28 -13.92 -16.66
N ALA A 211 -7.90 -13.18 -15.75
CA ALA A 211 -9.19 -13.55 -15.15
C ALA A 211 -10.39 -13.20 -16.04
N HIS A 212 -10.20 -12.40 -17.11
CA HIS A 212 -11.27 -11.78 -17.89
C HIS A 212 -12.28 -11.00 -17.02
N VAL A 213 -11.78 -10.37 -15.95
CA VAL A 213 -12.58 -9.63 -14.97
C VAL A 213 -11.88 -8.32 -14.64
N GLU A 214 -12.50 -7.19 -14.95
CA GLU A 214 -12.00 -5.88 -14.54
C GLU A 214 -12.07 -5.72 -13.03
N GLY A 215 -10.99 -5.19 -12.43
CA GLY A 215 -10.88 -5.00 -10.99
C GLY A 215 -10.72 -6.31 -10.22
N PHE A 216 -10.03 -7.28 -10.80
CA PHE A 216 -9.70 -8.52 -10.14
C PHE A 216 -9.03 -8.28 -8.76
N ARG A 217 -9.47 -9.00 -7.75
CA ARG A 217 -8.93 -8.82 -6.39
C ARG A 217 -7.54 -9.43 -6.26
N ILE A 218 -6.50 -8.59 -6.31
CA ILE A 218 -5.13 -9.00 -6.01
C ILE A 218 -5.04 -9.49 -4.56
N GLY A 219 -4.37 -10.61 -4.34
CA GLY A 219 -4.07 -11.15 -3.02
C GLY A 219 -3.01 -10.33 -2.28
N LEU A 220 -2.71 -10.70 -1.03
CA LEU A 220 -1.66 -10.05 -0.23
C LEU A 220 -0.24 -10.36 -0.73
N THR A 221 -0.07 -11.51 -1.36
CA THR A 221 1.21 -11.99 -1.88
C THR A 221 1.03 -12.47 -3.31
N LEU A 222 2.11 -12.56 -4.06
CA LEU A 222 2.07 -13.14 -5.40
C LEU A 222 1.45 -14.57 -5.39
N GLY A 223 1.80 -15.38 -4.39
CA GLY A 223 1.23 -16.73 -4.25
C GLY A 223 -0.28 -16.72 -4.02
N SER A 224 -0.79 -15.86 -3.12
CA SER A 224 -2.24 -15.74 -2.90
C SER A 224 -2.96 -15.14 -4.11
N THR A 225 -2.31 -14.25 -4.85
CA THR A 225 -2.83 -13.70 -6.12
C THR A 225 -2.96 -14.79 -7.16
N SER A 226 -1.94 -15.65 -7.30
CA SER A 226 -1.95 -16.78 -8.23
C SER A 226 -3.06 -17.78 -7.91
N VAL A 227 -3.30 -18.07 -6.62
CA VAL A 227 -4.41 -18.97 -6.20
C VAL A 227 -5.77 -18.32 -6.54
N ASN A 228 -5.95 -17.04 -6.25
CA ASN A 228 -7.19 -16.32 -6.59
C ASN A 228 -7.44 -16.33 -8.09
N LEU A 229 -6.39 -16.07 -8.88
CA LEU A 229 -6.45 -16.04 -10.34
C LEU A 229 -6.82 -17.41 -10.90
N PHE A 230 -6.15 -18.46 -10.45
CA PHE A 230 -6.45 -19.84 -10.86
C PHE A 230 -7.89 -20.23 -10.53
N THR A 231 -8.38 -19.83 -9.33
CA THR A 231 -9.76 -20.09 -8.93
C THR A 231 -10.76 -19.36 -9.84
N ALA A 232 -10.49 -18.11 -10.20
CA ALA A 232 -11.34 -17.33 -11.11
C ALA A 232 -11.38 -17.97 -12.51
N MET A 233 -10.23 -18.33 -13.07
CA MET A 233 -10.11 -18.98 -14.38
C MET A 233 -10.79 -20.35 -14.42
N SER A 234 -10.89 -21.04 -13.28
CA SER A 234 -11.57 -22.34 -13.15
C SER A 234 -13.08 -22.23 -12.90
N GLY A 235 -13.67 -21.06 -13.12
CA GLY A 235 -15.12 -20.83 -12.92
C GLY A 235 -15.54 -20.79 -11.47
N GLY A 236 -14.64 -20.34 -10.57
CA GLY A 236 -14.93 -20.15 -9.15
C GLY A 236 -14.94 -21.46 -8.33
N ARG A 237 -14.62 -22.58 -8.93
CA ARG A 237 -14.48 -23.84 -8.21
C ARG A 237 -13.11 -23.92 -7.53
N SER A 238 -13.09 -24.25 -6.27
CA SER A 238 -11.84 -24.56 -5.55
C SER A 238 -11.29 -25.90 -6.07
N VAL A 239 -10.58 -25.86 -7.20
CA VAL A 239 -9.94 -27.04 -7.80
C VAL A 239 -9.00 -27.73 -6.81
N VAL A 240 -8.40 -26.96 -5.91
CA VAL A 240 -7.53 -27.47 -4.84
C VAL A 240 -8.31 -28.36 -3.87
N SER A 241 -9.53 -28.00 -3.49
CA SER A 241 -10.35 -28.80 -2.57
C SER A 241 -10.95 -30.05 -3.26
N GLU A 242 -11.16 -30.01 -4.57
CA GLU A 242 -11.64 -31.15 -5.35
C GLU A 242 -10.53 -32.14 -5.69
N SER A 243 -9.30 -31.65 -5.98
CA SER A 243 -8.17 -32.49 -6.41
C SER A 243 -7.38 -33.11 -5.25
N ILE A 244 -7.32 -32.45 -4.09
CA ILE A 244 -6.51 -32.90 -2.93
C ILE A 244 -7.41 -33.54 -1.86
N GLY A 245 -8.73 -33.39 -1.95
CA GLY A 245 -9.68 -33.76 -0.89
C GLY A 245 -9.58 -32.79 0.30
N LYS A 246 -10.58 -32.77 1.14
CA LYS A 246 -10.52 -32.06 2.42
C LYS A 246 -9.53 -32.80 3.31
N VAL A 247 -8.33 -32.28 3.48
CA VAL A 247 -7.44 -32.74 4.55
C VAL A 247 -8.13 -32.38 5.87
N LYS A 248 -8.82 -33.36 6.46
CA LYS A 248 -9.24 -33.26 7.87
C LYS A 248 -7.97 -33.40 8.69
N THR A 249 -7.39 -32.28 9.12
CA THR A 249 -6.46 -32.29 10.23
C THR A 249 -7.29 -32.56 11.50
N SER A 250 -7.45 -33.83 11.84
CA SER A 250 -7.80 -34.23 13.19
C SER A 250 -6.54 -34.10 14.03
N TYR A 251 -6.41 -33.05 14.81
CA TYR A 251 -5.49 -33.07 15.94
C TYR A 251 -6.01 -34.11 16.92
N VAL A 252 -5.34 -35.21 17.02
CA VAL A 252 -5.47 -36.14 18.16
C VAL A 252 -4.66 -35.50 19.27
N ASP A 253 -5.37 -34.98 20.28
CA ASP A 253 -4.75 -34.51 21.52
C ASP A 253 -4.09 -35.74 22.18
N GLU A 254 -2.82 -35.62 22.60
CA GLU A 254 -2.03 -36.70 23.23
C GLU A 254 -2.62 -37.19 24.60
N LYS A 255 -3.81 -36.83 24.90
CA LYS A 255 -4.53 -37.27 26.13
C LYS A 255 -5.71 -38.23 25.91
N GLY A 256 -5.72 -38.96 24.80
CA GLY A 256 -6.61 -40.10 24.60
C GLY A 256 -8.06 -39.75 24.31
#